data_5ff7e3613563a53695c89d8237c91583
#
_entry.id   5ff7e3613563a53695c89d8237c91583
#
_cell.length_a   1.000
_cell.length_b   1.000
_cell.length_c   1.000
_cell.angle_alpha   90.00
_cell.angle_beta   90.00
_cell.angle_gamma   90.00
#
_symmetry.space_group_name_H-M   'P 1'
#
loop_
_entity.id
_entity.type
_entity.pdbx_description
1 polymer ?
#
loop_
_entity_poly.entity_id
_entity_poly.type
_entity_poly.pdbx_seq_one_letter_code
_entity_poly.pdbx_strand_id
1 'polypeptide(L)'
;MDEDFRKAALDYHRLPRPGKLAIEATKRMATQRDLGLAYSPGVAAPCEAIAADPDKARDYTARGNLVAVISNGTAVLGLGNI
;
A
#
# COMPACT_ATOMS: atom_id res chain seq x y z
N MET A 1 2.94 -29.23 11.90
CA MET A 1 3.96 -28.49 11.11
C MET A 1 5.31 -28.88 11.68
N ASP A 2 6.23 -29.22 10.81
CA ASP A 2 7.57 -29.59 11.24
C ASP A 2 8.34 -28.34 11.71
N GLU A 3 9.21 -28.52 12.68
CA GLU A 3 9.92 -27.41 13.32
C GLU A 3 10.88 -26.70 12.38
N ASP A 4 11.50 -27.40 11.46
CA ASP A 4 12.39 -26.78 10.47
C ASP A 4 11.61 -25.89 9.53
N PHE A 5 10.44 -26.33 9.09
CA PHE A 5 9.56 -25.52 8.25
C PHE A 5 9.00 -24.32 9.02
N ARG A 6 8.64 -24.54 10.27
CA ARG A 6 8.16 -23.45 11.15
C ARG A 6 9.22 -22.36 11.29
N LYS A 7 10.46 -22.78 11.58
CA LYS A 7 11.58 -21.84 11.69
C LYS A 7 11.81 -21.09 10.38
N ALA A 8 11.79 -21.80 9.27
CA ALA A 8 11.93 -21.18 7.95
C ALA A 8 10.82 -20.16 7.67
N ALA A 9 9.58 -20.45 8.04
CA ALA A 9 8.45 -19.55 7.88
C ALA A 9 8.61 -18.30 8.74
N LEU A 10 9.07 -18.45 9.97
CA LEU A 10 9.34 -17.31 10.85
C LEU A 10 10.45 -16.41 10.27
N ASP A 11 11.54 -17.02 9.82
CA ASP A 11 12.63 -16.29 9.20
C ASP A 11 12.18 -15.59 7.90
N TYR A 12 11.36 -16.27 7.10
CA TYR A 12 10.81 -15.69 5.88
C TYR A 12 10.01 -14.41 6.14
N HIS A 13 9.22 -14.39 7.21
CA HIS A 13 8.40 -13.23 7.55
C HIS A 13 9.19 -12.12 8.23
N ARG A 14 10.32 -12.46 8.85
CA ARG A 14 11.15 -11.51 9.59
C ARG A 14 12.25 -10.89 8.74
N LEU A 15 12.81 -11.64 7.79
CA LEU A 15 14.02 -11.26 7.03
C LEU A 15 13.72 -11.07 5.55
N PRO A 16 14.43 -10.16 4.86
CA PRO A 16 15.43 -9.22 5.37
C PRO A 16 14.79 -8.03 6.13
N ARG A 17 13.50 -7.83 5.97
CA ARG A 17 12.70 -6.84 6.70
C ARG A 17 11.38 -7.46 7.13
N PRO A 18 10.84 -7.10 8.31
CA PRO A 18 9.56 -7.66 8.74
C PRO A 18 8.43 -7.39 7.76
N GLY A 19 7.59 -8.41 7.57
CA GLY A 19 6.41 -8.32 6.72
C GLY A 19 6.70 -8.53 5.24
N LYS A 20 5.67 -8.32 4.42
CA LYS A 20 5.71 -8.62 2.97
C LYS A 20 5.34 -7.41 2.11
N LEU A 21 5.31 -6.21 2.70
CA LEU A 21 4.91 -5.00 2.00
C LEU A 21 6.08 -4.06 1.80
N ALA A 22 6.07 -3.38 0.67
CA ALA A 22 6.92 -2.24 0.41
C ALA A 22 6.06 -1.09 -0.12
N ILE A 23 6.52 0.12 0.09
CA ILE A 23 5.88 1.32 -0.47
C ILE A 23 6.82 1.87 -1.53
N GLU A 24 6.29 2.04 -2.73
CA GLU A 24 7.05 2.46 -3.89
C GLU A 24 6.29 3.55 -4.64
N ALA A 25 7.01 4.59 -5.04
CA ALA A 25 6.47 5.60 -5.94
C ALA A 25 6.42 5.01 -7.35
N THR A 26 5.25 5.12 -8.01
CA THR A 26 5.06 4.65 -9.39
C THR A 26 5.38 5.71 -10.43
N LYS A 27 5.68 6.93 -9.98
CA LYS A 27 6.07 8.06 -10.82
C LYS A 27 7.52 8.41 -10.53
N ARG A 28 8.18 9.02 -11.52
CA ARG A 28 9.52 9.53 -11.33
C ARG A 28 9.51 10.68 -10.33
N MET A 29 10.44 10.64 -9.38
CA MET A 29 10.59 11.67 -8.34
C MET A 29 12.07 12.03 -8.15
N ALA A 30 12.75 12.33 -9.26
CA ALA A 30 14.19 12.54 -9.25
C ALA A 30 14.60 14.00 -9.40
N THR A 31 13.75 14.86 -9.97
CA THR A 31 14.08 16.25 -10.27
C THR A 31 13.20 17.24 -9.49
N GLN A 32 13.62 18.52 -9.47
CA GLN A 32 12.80 19.58 -8.90
C GLN A 32 11.45 19.70 -9.61
N ARG A 33 11.44 19.50 -10.92
CA ARG A 33 10.18 19.50 -11.68
C ARG A 33 9.28 18.36 -11.23
N ASP A 34 9.83 17.16 -11.06
CA ASP A 34 9.06 15.99 -10.60
C ASP A 34 8.43 16.26 -9.22
N LEU A 35 9.18 16.85 -8.31
CA LEU A 35 8.69 17.22 -6.98
C LEU A 35 7.59 18.29 -7.07
N GLY A 36 7.76 19.26 -7.96
CA GLY A 36 6.75 20.28 -8.21
C GLY A 36 5.45 19.69 -8.75
N LEU A 37 5.53 18.69 -9.61
CA LEU A 37 4.35 17.97 -10.15
C LEU A 37 3.68 17.07 -9.10
N ALA A 38 4.49 16.35 -8.33
CA ALA A 38 3.99 15.35 -7.39
C ALA A 38 3.48 15.96 -6.08
N TYR A 39 4.04 17.08 -5.67
CA TYR A 39 3.73 17.70 -4.38
C TYR A 39 3.21 19.12 -4.56
N SER A 40 4.07 20.13 -4.46
CA SER A 40 3.61 21.51 -4.48
C SER A 40 4.30 22.30 -5.60
N PRO A 41 3.57 23.01 -6.45
CA PRO A 41 2.13 23.28 -6.42
C PRO A 41 1.28 22.27 -7.21
N GLY A 42 1.91 21.31 -7.90
CA GLY A 42 1.24 20.44 -8.88
C GLY A 42 0.09 19.63 -8.32
N VAL A 43 0.17 19.19 -7.06
CA VAL A 43 -0.89 18.37 -6.42
C VAL A 43 -2.23 19.11 -6.31
N ALA A 44 -2.24 20.43 -6.41
CA ALA A 44 -3.48 21.21 -6.41
C ALA A 44 -4.35 20.88 -7.63
N ALA A 45 -3.75 20.58 -8.79
CA ALA A 45 -4.49 20.28 -10.01
C ALA A 45 -5.39 19.04 -9.87
N PRO A 46 -4.87 17.85 -9.47
CA PRO A 46 -5.75 16.72 -9.22
C PRO A 46 -6.75 16.95 -8.07
N CYS A 47 -6.38 17.70 -7.05
CA CYS A 47 -7.32 18.04 -5.98
C CYS A 47 -8.53 18.82 -6.52
N GLU A 48 -8.29 19.82 -7.35
CA GLU A 48 -9.36 20.60 -7.96
C GLU A 48 -10.21 19.76 -8.92
N ALA A 49 -9.57 18.90 -9.71
CA ALA A 49 -10.28 18.01 -10.63
C ALA A 49 -11.21 17.04 -9.88
N ILE A 50 -10.73 16.45 -8.79
CA ILE A 50 -11.52 15.53 -7.96
C ILE A 50 -12.65 16.27 -7.24
N ALA A 51 -12.39 17.48 -6.76
CA ALA A 51 -13.42 18.30 -6.12
C ALA A 51 -14.56 18.64 -7.10
N ALA A 52 -14.23 18.91 -8.37
CA ALA A 52 -15.21 19.20 -9.40
C ALA A 52 -15.98 17.94 -9.84
N ASP A 53 -15.33 16.78 -9.86
CA ASP A 53 -15.92 15.50 -10.25
C ASP A 53 -15.29 14.37 -9.43
N PRO A 54 -15.95 13.91 -8.35
CA PRO A 54 -15.40 12.88 -7.47
C PRO A 54 -15.04 11.56 -8.17
N ASP A 55 -15.63 11.24 -9.31
CA ASP A 55 -15.26 10.05 -10.08
C ASP A 55 -13.83 10.11 -10.62
N LYS A 56 -13.25 11.29 -10.72
CA LYS A 56 -11.86 11.49 -11.13
C LYS A 56 -10.85 10.97 -10.12
N ALA A 57 -11.27 10.62 -8.90
CA ALA A 57 -10.37 9.99 -7.94
C ALA A 57 -9.75 8.70 -8.48
N ARG A 58 -10.46 7.96 -9.33
CA ARG A 58 -9.92 6.74 -9.96
C ARG A 58 -8.78 7.03 -10.95
N ASP A 59 -8.78 8.22 -11.54
CA ASP A 59 -7.76 8.60 -12.53
C ASP A 59 -6.50 9.18 -11.88
N TYR A 60 -6.66 9.88 -10.74
CA TYR A 60 -5.60 10.67 -10.13
C TYR A 60 -5.11 10.15 -8.78
N THR A 61 -5.66 9.04 -8.31
CA THR A 61 -5.24 8.40 -7.06
C THR A 61 -5.12 6.89 -7.23
N ALA A 62 -4.53 6.23 -6.23
CA ALA A 62 -4.44 4.76 -6.20
C ALA A 62 -5.75 4.07 -5.79
N ARG A 63 -6.83 4.83 -5.55
CA ARG A 63 -8.09 4.28 -5.00
C ARG A 63 -8.61 3.08 -5.78
N GLY A 64 -8.57 3.12 -7.11
CA GLY A 64 -9.05 2.03 -7.96
C GLY A 64 -8.16 0.78 -7.94
N ASN A 65 -6.96 0.88 -7.39
CA ASN A 65 -5.97 -0.20 -7.37
C ASN A 65 -5.80 -0.83 -5.98
N LEU A 66 -6.65 -0.45 -5.02
CA LEU A 66 -6.54 -0.92 -3.65
C LEU A 66 -7.77 -1.71 -3.25
N VAL A 67 -7.55 -2.84 -2.60
CA VAL A 67 -8.60 -3.65 -1.98
C VAL A 67 -8.22 -3.84 -0.51
N ALA A 68 -9.13 -3.47 0.38
CA ALA A 68 -8.94 -3.67 1.81
C ALA A 68 -9.58 -4.98 2.25
N VAL A 69 -8.85 -5.73 3.06
CA VAL A 69 -9.39 -6.88 3.78
C VAL A 69 -9.44 -6.50 5.25
N ILE A 70 -10.65 -6.44 5.80
CA ILE A 70 -10.88 -6.00 7.18
C ILE A 70 -11.25 -7.22 8.01
N SER A 71 -10.51 -7.44 9.11
CA SER A 71 -10.72 -8.60 9.97
C SER A 71 -10.47 -8.21 11.43
N ASN A 72 -11.24 -8.83 12.33
CA ASN A 72 -10.99 -8.72 13.77
C ASN A 72 -10.20 -9.91 14.33
N GLY A 73 -9.74 -10.82 13.47
CA GLY A 73 -8.89 -11.94 13.87
C GLY A 73 -9.60 -13.04 14.64
N THR A 74 -10.93 -13.13 14.56
CA THR A 74 -11.69 -14.12 15.35
C THR A 74 -11.60 -15.55 14.84
N ALA A 75 -11.10 -15.75 13.62
CA ALA A 75 -10.97 -17.08 13.01
C ALA A 75 -9.71 -17.11 12.13
N VAL A 76 -8.58 -17.43 12.71
CA VAL A 76 -7.28 -17.41 12.02
C VAL A 76 -6.87 -18.83 11.65
N LEU A 77 -7.07 -19.22 10.39
CA LEU A 77 -6.57 -20.48 9.79
C LEU A 77 -6.79 -21.73 10.64
N GLY A 78 -7.95 -21.85 11.28
CA GLY A 78 -8.22 -22.98 12.18
C GLY A 78 -7.58 -22.87 13.56
N LEU A 79 -6.83 -21.80 13.82
CA LEU A 79 -6.22 -21.56 15.13
C LEU A 79 -7.17 -20.83 16.09
N GLY A 80 -8.32 -20.39 15.59
CA GLY A 80 -9.33 -19.70 16.38
C GLY A 80 -9.03 -18.22 16.53
N ASN A 81 -9.54 -17.66 17.61
CA ASN A 81 -9.42 -16.26 17.93
C ASN A 81 -8.08 -15.99 18.63
N ILE A 82 -7.06 -15.74 17.88
CA ILE A 82 -5.72 -15.42 18.35
C ILE A 82 -5.24 -14.09 17.76
#